data_f6f4913afc20a91ef32bd6420138cbae
#
_entry.id   f6f4913afc20a91ef32bd6420138cbae
#
_cell.length_a   1.000
_cell.length_b   1.000
_cell.length_c   1.000
_cell.angle_alpha   90.00
_cell.angle_beta   90.00
_cell.angle_gamma   90.00
#
_symmetry.space_group_name_H-M   'P 1'
#
loop_
_entity.id
_entity.type
_entity.pdbx_description
1 polymer ?
#
loop_
_entity_poly.entity_id
_entity_poly.type
_entity_poly.pdbx_seq_one_letter_code
_entity_poly.pdbx_strand_id
1 'polypeptide(L)'
;MSNLQTPFRYDFVGSFLRPDKLKEARRMFDNGESDYTALKKVEDECIVELVAKIKELGYNVITDGEFRRATWHLDFMWGFDGVGHTPTETGLPFHGEAAMVDDTYIVGRIGLSKEHPFVEHFRFVKALEDENTVAKQTMPSPAQVLAQFTMPFNRLNTEKVYSDDKELEDDIVAVYKKVIDDLYAAGCRNIQLDDCTWGMFADKIGHTLYGTTREGLIEFQKAHKDINNRVIANAPKDMIINTHVCRGNFHSTYASEGAYDSVADVLFGEENVNAYFLEFDDERSGGFAPLAKVSGDKKVVLGLITTKSPKLEDKQLVIDRIHDASKYIPLDRLYLSPQCGFASCEIGNKLTEEEQWAKLKLVKEIATEVWG
;
A
#
# COMPACT_ATOMS: atom_id res chain seq x y z
N MET A 1 24.32 10.83 3.41
CA MET A 1 22.97 10.29 3.15
C MET A 1 23.19 8.98 2.41
N SER A 2 22.52 7.91 2.81
CA SER A 2 22.65 6.62 2.12
C SER A 2 22.07 6.75 0.71
N ASN A 3 22.75 6.17 -0.30
CA ASN A 3 22.24 6.09 -1.68
C ASN A 3 21.34 4.85 -1.87
N LEU A 4 20.79 4.32 -0.77
CA LEU A 4 19.92 3.14 -0.80
C LEU A 4 18.58 3.48 -1.42
N GLN A 5 18.11 2.61 -2.32
CA GLN A 5 16.86 2.78 -3.08
C GLN A 5 16.06 1.49 -3.06
N THR A 6 14.76 1.61 -2.80
CA THR A 6 13.81 0.49 -2.90
C THR A 6 13.50 0.15 -4.37
N PRO A 7 13.09 -1.08 -4.70
CA PRO A 7 13.04 -2.23 -3.82
C PRO A 7 14.41 -2.89 -3.63
N PHE A 8 14.56 -3.60 -2.51
CA PHE A 8 15.68 -4.51 -2.27
C PHE A 8 15.33 -5.94 -2.69
N ARG A 9 16.32 -6.82 -2.93
CA ARG A 9 16.08 -8.21 -3.39
C ARG A 9 15.09 -8.97 -2.52
N TYR A 10 15.06 -8.67 -1.24
CA TYR A 10 14.00 -9.03 -0.30
C TYR A 10 13.47 -7.76 0.36
N ASP A 11 12.18 -7.58 0.25
CA ASP A 11 11.48 -6.38 0.69
C ASP A 11 10.15 -6.78 1.35
N PHE A 12 9.37 -5.81 1.80
CA PHE A 12 8.03 -6.02 2.33
C PHE A 12 7.13 -4.82 1.96
N VAL A 13 5.81 -5.02 2.02
CA VAL A 13 4.86 -3.97 1.63
C VAL A 13 4.88 -2.81 2.63
N GLY A 14 4.73 -3.05 3.94
CA GLY A 14 4.92 -1.97 4.89
C GLY A 14 4.20 -2.08 6.24
N SER A 15 2.99 -2.67 6.27
CA SER A 15 2.25 -2.83 7.52
C SER A 15 2.61 -4.12 8.27
N PHE A 16 2.66 -4.03 9.60
CA PHE A 16 3.00 -5.12 10.51
C PHE A 16 1.89 -5.34 11.53
N LEU A 17 1.82 -6.54 12.11
CA LEU A 17 0.90 -6.86 13.21
C LEU A 17 1.17 -5.94 14.39
N ARG A 18 0.11 -5.30 14.91
CA ARG A 18 0.22 -4.41 16.08
C ARG A 18 0.49 -5.24 17.32
N PRO A 19 1.54 -4.93 18.11
CA PRO A 19 1.76 -5.54 19.42
C PRO A 19 0.58 -5.33 20.37
N ASP A 20 0.31 -6.27 21.25
CA ASP A 20 -0.83 -6.20 22.17
C ASP A 20 -0.81 -4.93 23.06
N LYS A 21 0.38 -4.47 23.47
CA LYS A 21 0.52 -3.21 24.23
C LYS A 21 0.05 -2.00 23.43
N LEU A 22 0.21 -2.00 22.09
CA LEU A 22 -0.27 -0.91 21.24
C LEU A 22 -1.79 -0.99 21.07
N LYS A 23 -2.35 -2.18 20.87
CA LYS A 23 -3.81 -2.38 20.79
C LYS A 23 -4.49 -1.91 22.07
N GLU A 24 -3.92 -2.24 23.23
CA GLU A 24 -4.46 -1.81 24.51
C GLU A 24 -4.36 -0.29 24.71
N ALA A 25 -3.23 0.34 24.34
CA ALA A 25 -3.07 1.78 24.41
C ALA A 25 -4.09 2.52 23.52
N ARG A 26 -4.37 1.99 22.33
CA ARG A 26 -5.39 2.54 21.43
C ARG A 26 -6.79 2.37 22.01
N ARG A 27 -7.13 1.19 22.51
CA ARG A 27 -8.41 0.96 23.20
C ARG A 27 -8.63 1.95 24.34
N MET A 28 -7.61 2.20 25.16
CA MET A 28 -7.70 3.17 26.27
C MET A 28 -7.92 4.61 25.76
N PHE A 29 -7.26 4.97 24.66
CA PHE A 29 -7.43 6.27 24.03
C PHE A 29 -8.85 6.44 23.46
N ASP A 30 -9.33 5.46 22.71
CA ASP A 30 -10.67 5.48 22.07
C ASP A 30 -11.80 5.53 23.11
N ASN A 31 -11.60 4.90 24.27
CA ASN A 31 -12.55 4.97 25.39
C ASN A 31 -12.42 6.25 26.24
N GLY A 32 -11.48 7.15 25.93
CA GLY A 32 -11.21 8.35 26.73
C GLY A 32 -10.53 8.07 28.09
N GLU A 33 -9.95 6.88 28.27
CA GLU A 33 -9.22 6.45 29.47
C GLU A 33 -7.78 6.99 29.49
N SER A 34 -7.26 7.42 28.34
CA SER A 34 -5.94 8.03 28.19
C SER A 34 -5.98 9.17 27.15
N ASP A 35 -4.95 10.02 27.14
CA ASP A 35 -4.79 11.08 26.16
C ASP A 35 -3.89 10.65 24.98
N TYR A 36 -3.89 11.48 23.93
CA TYR A 36 -3.05 11.22 22.73
C TYR A 36 -1.55 11.18 23.05
N THR A 37 -1.09 11.90 24.09
CA THR A 37 0.33 11.89 24.47
C THR A 37 0.75 10.52 24.99
N ALA A 38 -0.12 9.87 25.76
CA ALA A 38 0.11 8.52 26.26
C ALA A 38 0.09 7.48 25.12
N LEU A 39 -0.88 7.57 24.20
CA LEU A 39 -0.93 6.71 23.01
C LEU A 39 0.33 6.89 22.15
N LYS A 40 0.67 8.13 21.80
CA LYS A 40 1.85 8.44 20.96
C LYS A 40 3.14 7.86 21.56
N LYS A 41 3.29 7.90 22.87
CA LYS A 41 4.47 7.31 23.53
C LYS A 41 4.56 5.80 23.27
N VAL A 42 3.45 5.07 23.39
CA VAL A 42 3.42 3.62 23.13
C VAL A 42 3.65 3.32 21.65
N GLU A 43 3.08 4.14 20.72
CA GLU A 43 3.35 4.05 19.29
C GLU A 43 4.85 4.21 19.00
N ASP A 44 5.49 5.25 19.56
CA ASP A 44 6.92 5.52 19.40
C ASP A 44 7.77 4.33 19.87
N GLU A 45 7.48 3.80 21.06
CA GLU A 45 8.18 2.62 21.61
C GLU A 45 8.02 1.39 20.71
N CYS A 46 6.80 1.11 20.26
CA CYS A 46 6.53 -0.03 19.37
C CYS A 46 7.22 0.10 18.01
N ILE A 47 7.28 1.31 17.44
CA ILE A 47 7.96 1.55 16.16
C ILE A 47 9.48 1.35 16.31
N VAL A 48 10.08 1.81 17.42
CA VAL A 48 11.51 1.57 17.69
C VAL A 48 11.81 0.08 17.79
N GLU A 49 10.98 -0.69 18.50
CA GLU A 49 11.15 -2.14 18.61
C GLU A 49 10.97 -2.87 17.26
N LEU A 50 9.97 -2.45 16.46
CA LEU A 50 9.75 -2.96 15.12
C LEU A 50 10.97 -2.74 14.23
N VAL A 51 11.48 -1.50 14.17
CA VAL A 51 12.66 -1.14 13.36
C VAL A 51 13.89 -1.91 13.80
N ALA A 52 14.09 -2.11 15.11
CA ALA A 52 15.19 -2.92 15.62
C ALA A 52 15.13 -4.37 15.12
N LYS A 53 13.93 -4.99 15.15
CA LYS A 53 13.71 -6.36 14.62
C LYS A 53 13.91 -6.45 13.12
N ILE A 54 13.44 -5.47 12.34
CA ILE A 54 13.65 -5.40 10.88
C ILE A 54 15.16 -5.39 10.58
N LYS A 55 15.93 -4.56 11.29
CA LYS A 55 17.40 -4.46 11.14
C LYS A 55 18.10 -5.74 11.57
N GLU A 56 17.68 -6.37 12.67
CA GLU A 56 18.24 -7.65 13.14
C GLU A 56 18.08 -8.76 12.09
N LEU A 57 16.94 -8.78 11.38
CA LEU A 57 16.73 -9.68 10.23
C LEU A 57 17.58 -9.30 9.00
N GLY A 58 18.20 -8.13 8.99
CA GLY A 58 19.10 -7.66 7.93
C GLY A 58 18.36 -7.11 6.72
N TYR A 59 17.14 -6.60 6.90
CA TYR A 59 16.44 -5.82 5.87
C TYR A 59 17.06 -4.42 5.73
N ASN A 60 17.13 -3.92 4.50
CA ASN A 60 17.67 -2.59 4.19
C ASN A 60 16.60 -1.49 4.11
N VAL A 61 15.33 -1.86 4.22
CA VAL A 61 14.18 -0.93 4.27
C VAL A 61 13.55 -0.97 5.64
N ILE A 62 13.13 0.19 6.14
CA ILE A 62 12.38 0.32 7.39
C ILE A 62 11.10 1.14 7.16
N THR A 63 10.04 0.84 7.92
CA THR A 63 8.77 1.60 7.96
C THR A 63 8.31 1.78 9.40
N ASP A 64 7.26 2.58 9.63
CA ASP A 64 6.57 2.67 10.92
C ASP A 64 5.65 1.47 11.22
N GLY A 65 5.58 0.48 10.30
CA GLY A 65 4.66 -0.65 10.40
C GLY A 65 3.18 -0.26 10.28
N GLU A 66 2.90 1.00 9.97
CA GLU A 66 1.57 1.62 10.00
C GLU A 66 0.93 1.62 11.41
N PHE A 67 1.78 1.61 12.45
CA PHE A 67 1.33 1.48 13.84
C PHE A 67 0.51 2.67 14.35
N ARG A 68 0.57 3.82 13.66
CA ARG A 68 -0.20 5.01 13.97
C ARG A 68 -1.56 5.08 13.25
N ARG A 69 -1.86 4.09 12.38
CA ARG A 69 -3.05 4.06 11.53
C ARG A 69 -4.06 3.03 12.02
N ALA A 70 -5.32 3.38 11.97
CA ALA A 70 -6.44 2.43 12.08
C ALA A 70 -6.59 1.65 10.77
N THR A 71 -6.45 2.35 9.63
CA THR A 71 -6.53 1.78 8.27
C THR A 71 -5.41 2.32 7.38
N TRP A 72 -4.96 1.53 6.43
CA TRP A 72 -3.85 1.88 5.53
C TRP A 72 -4.12 3.13 4.67
N HIS A 73 -5.38 3.44 4.32
CA HIS A 73 -5.75 4.48 3.35
C HIS A 73 -6.60 5.61 3.93
N LEU A 74 -7.58 5.32 4.81
CA LEU A 74 -8.51 6.35 5.29
C LEU A 74 -7.81 7.36 6.18
N ASP A 75 -6.91 6.92 7.06
CA ASP A 75 -6.10 7.81 7.90
C ASP A 75 -5.32 8.86 7.10
N PHE A 76 -4.87 8.50 5.89
CA PHE A 76 -4.26 9.46 4.98
C PHE A 76 -5.27 10.50 4.48
N MET A 77 -6.47 10.06 4.09
CA MET A 77 -7.52 10.97 3.60
C MET A 77 -8.04 11.90 4.69
N TRP A 78 -8.08 11.44 5.95
CA TRP A 78 -8.49 12.28 7.10
C TRP A 78 -7.49 13.39 7.41
N GLY A 79 -6.28 13.31 6.89
CA GLY A 79 -5.29 14.39 6.94
C GLY A 79 -5.59 15.56 6.00
N PHE A 80 -6.58 15.45 5.10
CA PHE A 80 -6.96 16.49 4.15
C PHE A 80 -8.05 17.40 4.72
N ASP A 81 -7.98 18.69 4.38
CA ASP A 81 -9.13 19.58 4.51
C ASP A 81 -10.26 19.10 3.57
N GLY A 82 -11.50 19.26 3.95
CA GLY A 82 -12.65 18.92 3.13
C GLY A 82 -13.06 17.45 3.14
N VAL A 83 -12.41 16.60 3.92
CA VAL A 83 -12.78 15.20 4.13
C VAL A 83 -13.39 15.03 5.52
N GLY A 84 -14.53 14.34 5.59
CA GLY A 84 -15.20 13.93 6.82
C GLY A 84 -15.32 12.43 6.91
N HIS A 85 -15.54 11.92 8.13
CA HIS A 85 -15.81 10.50 8.35
C HIS A 85 -16.78 10.29 9.52
N THR A 86 -17.44 9.14 9.51
CA THR A 86 -18.35 8.69 10.56
C THR A 86 -18.26 7.17 10.72
N PRO A 87 -18.53 6.61 11.92
CA PRO A 87 -18.61 5.17 12.08
C PRO A 87 -19.58 4.53 11.07
N THR A 88 -19.14 3.46 10.42
CA THR A 88 -19.96 2.76 9.43
C THR A 88 -21.05 1.90 10.09
N GLU A 89 -22.17 1.74 9.38
CA GLU A 89 -23.21 0.77 9.76
C GLU A 89 -23.07 -0.57 9.00
N THR A 90 -22.39 -0.58 7.86
CA THR A 90 -22.33 -1.73 6.94
C THR A 90 -20.92 -2.28 6.71
N GLY A 91 -19.91 -1.45 6.80
CA GLY A 91 -18.52 -1.79 6.50
C GLY A 91 -18.23 -2.00 5.02
N LEU A 92 -16.95 -2.16 4.70
CA LEU A 92 -16.49 -2.50 3.36
C LEU A 92 -16.56 -4.03 3.16
N PRO A 93 -17.12 -4.52 2.03
CA PRO A 93 -17.25 -5.95 1.80
C PRO A 93 -15.89 -6.61 1.49
N PHE A 94 -15.61 -7.72 2.18
CA PHE A 94 -14.53 -8.65 1.91
C PHE A 94 -15.11 -10.06 1.75
N HIS A 95 -14.32 -11.01 1.29
CA HIS A 95 -14.78 -12.39 1.10
C HIS A 95 -15.09 -13.04 2.46
N GLY A 96 -16.37 -13.18 2.78
CA GLY A 96 -16.86 -13.78 4.03
C GLY A 96 -16.91 -12.86 5.26
N GLU A 97 -16.41 -11.64 5.18
CA GLU A 97 -16.40 -10.65 6.28
C GLU A 97 -16.71 -9.23 5.76
N ALA A 98 -17.04 -8.32 6.67
CA ALA A 98 -17.10 -6.89 6.39
C ALA A 98 -16.08 -6.15 7.26
N ALA A 99 -15.27 -5.28 6.64
CA ALA A 99 -14.35 -4.43 7.37
C ALA A 99 -15.10 -3.22 7.94
N MET A 100 -15.29 -3.21 9.25
CA MET A 100 -15.99 -2.14 9.97
C MET A 100 -15.07 -0.93 10.14
N VAL A 101 -14.79 -0.24 9.05
CA VAL A 101 -13.98 0.97 8.98
C VAL A 101 -14.89 2.17 8.70
N ASP A 102 -14.52 3.36 9.17
CA ASP A 102 -15.36 4.55 9.04
C ASP A 102 -15.75 4.86 7.59
N ASP A 103 -17.00 5.22 7.39
CA ASP A 103 -17.46 5.81 6.14
C ASP A 103 -16.77 7.18 5.95
N THR A 104 -16.03 7.32 4.85
CA THR A 104 -15.20 8.50 4.55
C THR A 104 -15.73 9.18 3.30
N TYR A 105 -16.03 10.48 3.39
CA TYR A 105 -16.72 11.24 2.35
C TYR A 105 -16.28 12.70 2.28
N ILE A 106 -16.59 13.37 1.18
CA ILE A 106 -16.31 14.79 0.96
C ILE A 106 -17.35 15.65 1.69
N VAL A 107 -16.88 16.66 2.44
CA VAL A 107 -17.67 17.71 3.11
C VAL A 107 -17.34 19.12 2.62
N GLY A 108 -16.25 19.28 1.87
CA GLY A 108 -15.77 20.52 1.28
C GLY A 108 -14.71 20.25 0.22
N ARG A 109 -14.16 21.28 -0.43
CA ARG A 109 -13.06 21.08 -1.38
C ARG A 109 -11.85 20.49 -0.69
N ILE A 110 -11.22 19.49 -1.32
CA ILE A 110 -10.00 18.85 -0.81
C ILE A 110 -8.87 19.88 -0.82
N GLY A 111 -8.14 19.96 0.28
CA GLY A 111 -7.01 20.85 0.46
C GLY A 111 -6.08 20.39 1.55
N LEU A 112 -5.03 21.17 1.80
CA LEU A 112 -4.07 20.91 2.87
C LEU A 112 -3.61 22.25 3.47
N SER A 113 -4.31 22.73 4.48
CA SER A 113 -3.99 23.99 5.19
C SER A 113 -2.86 23.83 6.22
N LYS A 114 -2.60 22.60 6.65
CA LYS A 114 -1.54 22.23 7.61
C LYS A 114 -0.63 21.16 7.01
N GLU A 115 0.52 20.93 7.63
CA GLU A 115 1.36 19.79 7.28
C GLU A 115 0.62 18.48 7.52
N HIS A 116 0.69 17.57 6.55
CA HIS A 116 0.03 16.27 6.65
C HIS A 116 0.67 15.41 7.77
N PRO A 117 -0.13 14.72 8.62
CA PRO A 117 0.41 13.92 9.74
C PRO A 117 1.49 12.90 9.34
N PHE A 118 1.39 12.31 8.14
CA PHE A 118 2.37 11.33 7.65
C PHE A 118 3.78 11.90 7.50
N VAL A 119 3.95 13.22 7.40
CA VAL A 119 5.27 13.86 7.35
C VAL A 119 5.96 13.78 8.71
N GLU A 120 5.24 14.01 9.81
CA GLU A 120 5.77 13.79 11.17
C GLU A 120 6.07 12.32 11.42
N HIS A 121 5.16 11.41 11.00
CA HIS A 121 5.38 9.97 11.11
C HIS A 121 6.65 9.53 10.37
N PHE A 122 6.86 10.05 9.16
CA PHE A 122 8.05 9.77 8.38
C PHE A 122 9.32 10.30 9.07
N ARG A 123 9.32 11.53 9.59
CA ARG A 123 10.49 12.08 10.31
C ARG A 123 10.92 11.20 11.48
N PHE A 124 9.96 10.60 12.18
CA PHE A 124 10.25 9.68 13.28
C PHE A 124 10.99 8.44 12.78
N VAL A 125 10.50 7.78 11.72
CA VAL A 125 11.16 6.61 11.13
C VAL A 125 12.51 6.98 10.52
N LYS A 126 12.58 8.14 9.84
CA LYS A 126 13.82 8.67 9.26
C LYS A 126 14.94 8.82 10.28
N ALA A 127 14.62 9.23 11.50
CA ALA A 127 15.58 9.34 12.59
C ALA A 127 16.13 7.99 13.08
N LEU A 128 15.49 6.90 12.71
CA LEU A 128 15.91 5.53 13.03
C LEU A 128 16.76 4.88 11.94
N GLU A 129 17.01 5.56 10.81
CA GLU A 129 17.92 5.05 9.77
C GLU A 129 19.37 4.90 10.29
N ASP A 130 20.11 4.04 9.61
CA ASP A 130 21.56 3.92 9.76
C ASP A 130 22.23 3.82 8.36
N GLU A 131 23.51 3.45 8.32
CA GLU A 131 24.27 3.32 7.08
C GLU A 131 23.75 2.22 6.13
N ASN A 132 23.03 1.23 6.66
CA ASN A 132 22.53 0.05 5.95
C ASN A 132 21.03 0.08 5.67
N THR A 133 20.30 1.08 6.17
CA THR A 133 18.84 1.13 6.08
C THR A 133 18.31 2.45 5.56
N VAL A 134 17.17 2.41 4.87
CA VAL A 134 16.45 3.56 4.38
C VAL A 134 14.97 3.47 4.74
N ALA A 135 14.39 4.59 5.16
CA ALA A 135 12.96 4.70 5.44
C ALA A 135 12.14 4.75 4.14
N LYS A 136 11.09 3.94 4.06
CA LYS A 136 10.07 3.96 3.03
C LYS A 136 8.77 4.49 3.61
N GLN A 137 8.15 5.48 2.93
CA GLN A 137 6.82 5.97 3.28
C GLN A 137 5.77 5.24 2.44
N THR A 138 4.83 4.57 3.08
CA THR A 138 3.64 3.99 2.44
C THR A 138 2.47 4.97 2.56
N MET A 139 1.71 5.13 1.48
CA MET A 139 0.48 5.93 1.45
C MET A 139 -0.42 5.45 0.31
N PRO A 140 -1.75 5.66 0.36
CA PRO A 140 -2.62 5.28 -0.75
C PRO A 140 -2.21 5.99 -2.05
N SER A 141 -2.50 5.35 -3.20
CA SER A 141 -2.30 6.00 -4.49
C SER A 141 -3.31 7.16 -4.70
N PRO A 142 -2.99 8.15 -5.55
CA PRO A 142 -3.98 9.16 -5.97
C PRO A 142 -5.24 8.55 -6.56
N ALA A 143 -5.11 7.47 -7.33
CA ALA A 143 -6.23 6.71 -7.90
C ALA A 143 -7.12 6.08 -6.82
N GLN A 144 -6.54 5.59 -5.73
CA GLN A 144 -7.29 5.07 -4.58
C GLN A 144 -8.12 6.16 -3.90
N VAL A 145 -7.58 7.38 -3.77
CA VAL A 145 -8.32 8.53 -3.22
C VAL A 145 -9.43 8.97 -4.19
N LEU A 146 -9.14 9.03 -5.49
CA LEU A 146 -10.14 9.35 -6.50
C LEU A 146 -11.29 8.32 -6.47
N ALA A 147 -10.98 7.03 -6.43
CA ALA A 147 -11.96 5.96 -6.35
C ALA A 147 -12.84 6.08 -5.09
N GLN A 148 -12.26 6.37 -3.93
CA GLN A 148 -13.00 6.54 -2.68
C GLN A 148 -14.14 7.57 -2.83
N PHE A 149 -13.90 8.65 -3.55
CA PHE A 149 -14.84 9.75 -3.66
C PHE A 149 -15.73 9.71 -4.92
N THR A 150 -15.36 8.95 -5.95
CA THR A 150 -16.13 8.85 -7.21
C THR A 150 -16.97 7.58 -7.33
N MET A 151 -16.70 6.57 -6.51
CA MET A 151 -17.52 5.34 -6.50
C MET A 151 -18.99 5.64 -6.13
N PRO A 152 -19.93 4.80 -6.60
CA PRO A 152 -21.37 5.01 -6.44
C PRO A 152 -21.82 5.31 -5.00
N PHE A 153 -21.20 4.69 -4.00
CA PHE A 153 -21.55 4.89 -2.58
C PHE A 153 -21.21 6.29 -2.03
N ASN A 154 -20.25 7.00 -2.66
CA ASN A 154 -19.84 8.35 -2.25
C ASN A 154 -20.22 9.45 -3.27
N ARG A 155 -20.63 9.06 -4.47
CA ARG A 155 -20.86 9.96 -5.60
C ARG A 155 -21.73 11.18 -5.25
N LEU A 156 -22.85 10.93 -4.57
CA LEU A 156 -23.78 12.00 -4.18
C LEU A 156 -23.17 13.03 -3.20
N ASN A 157 -22.21 12.64 -2.37
CA ASN A 157 -21.52 13.59 -1.49
C ASN A 157 -20.52 14.43 -2.29
N THR A 158 -19.81 13.80 -3.20
CA THR A 158 -18.84 14.47 -4.07
C THR A 158 -19.51 15.51 -4.98
N GLU A 159 -20.64 15.19 -5.60
CA GLU A 159 -21.40 16.09 -6.49
C GLU A 159 -21.96 17.34 -5.80
N LYS A 160 -22.09 17.33 -4.47
CA LYS A 160 -22.46 18.54 -3.70
C LYS A 160 -21.37 19.60 -3.68
N VAL A 161 -20.11 19.20 -3.88
CA VAL A 161 -18.92 20.06 -3.77
C VAL A 161 -18.23 20.28 -5.11
N TYR A 162 -18.16 19.23 -5.93
CA TYR A 162 -17.49 19.23 -7.23
C TYR A 162 -18.51 19.03 -8.34
N SER A 163 -18.57 19.98 -9.27
CA SER A 163 -19.42 19.90 -10.46
C SER A 163 -18.83 19.05 -11.57
N ASP A 164 -17.51 18.80 -11.50
CA ASP A 164 -16.72 18.06 -12.48
C ASP A 164 -15.64 17.24 -11.74
N ASP A 165 -15.47 15.98 -12.14
CA ASP A 165 -14.43 15.10 -11.61
C ASP A 165 -13.03 15.63 -11.86
N LYS A 166 -12.84 16.40 -12.93
CA LYS A 166 -11.56 17.04 -13.23
C LYS A 166 -11.13 18.03 -12.16
N GLU A 167 -12.06 18.77 -11.56
CA GLU A 167 -11.75 19.66 -10.43
C GLU A 167 -11.30 18.87 -9.19
N LEU A 168 -11.96 17.73 -8.91
CA LEU A 168 -11.56 16.83 -7.82
C LEU A 168 -10.16 16.25 -8.06
N GLU A 169 -9.89 15.77 -9.28
CA GLU A 169 -8.56 15.27 -9.66
C GLU A 169 -7.48 16.34 -9.47
N ASP A 170 -7.74 17.58 -9.88
CA ASP A 170 -6.78 18.67 -9.77
C ASP A 170 -6.47 19.01 -8.31
N ASP A 171 -7.48 19.02 -7.43
CA ASP A 171 -7.30 19.22 -6.00
C ASP A 171 -6.51 18.04 -5.36
N ILE A 172 -6.82 16.79 -5.73
CA ILE A 172 -6.06 15.61 -5.27
C ILE A 172 -4.59 15.73 -5.70
N VAL A 173 -4.31 16.05 -6.97
CA VAL A 173 -2.94 16.21 -7.46
C VAL A 173 -2.20 17.30 -6.70
N ALA A 174 -2.87 18.43 -6.40
CA ALA A 174 -2.28 19.55 -5.66
C ALA A 174 -1.90 19.15 -4.23
N VAL A 175 -2.79 18.41 -3.53
CA VAL A 175 -2.52 17.93 -2.17
C VAL A 175 -1.37 16.92 -2.16
N TYR A 176 -1.38 15.93 -3.07
CA TYR A 176 -0.28 14.97 -3.17
C TYR A 176 1.06 15.63 -3.45
N LYS A 177 1.06 16.63 -4.36
CA LYS A 177 2.29 17.39 -4.61
C LYS A 177 2.83 18.01 -3.33
N LYS A 178 1.96 18.66 -2.54
CA LYS A 178 2.38 19.28 -1.27
C LYS A 178 2.89 18.24 -0.27
N VAL A 179 2.20 17.11 -0.10
CA VAL A 179 2.63 16.03 0.81
C VAL A 179 4.00 15.47 0.37
N ILE A 180 4.19 15.23 -0.93
CA ILE A 180 5.46 14.72 -1.46
C ILE A 180 6.58 15.74 -1.29
N ASP A 181 6.33 17.03 -1.52
CA ASP A 181 7.30 18.11 -1.30
C ASP A 181 7.72 18.19 0.18
N ASP A 182 6.76 18.11 1.12
CA ASP A 182 6.99 18.12 2.55
C ASP A 182 7.78 16.87 3.01
N LEU A 183 7.42 15.67 2.50
CA LEU A 183 8.17 14.43 2.71
C LEU A 183 9.59 14.52 2.16
N TYR A 184 9.76 15.07 0.97
CA TYR A 184 11.08 15.27 0.36
C TYR A 184 11.96 16.21 1.19
N ALA A 185 11.38 17.31 1.68
CA ALA A 185 12.04 18.24 2.58
C ALA A 185 12.41 17.58 3.93
N ALA A 186 11.60 16.62 4.41
CA ALA A 186 11.90 15.78 5.58
C ALA A 186 12.97 14.71 5.30
N GLY A 187 13.49 14.63 4.07
CA GLY A 187 14.55 13.68 3.67
C GLY A 187 14.04 12.36 3.09
N CYS A 188 12.74 12.24 2.78
CA CYS A 188 12.20 11.07 2.09
C CYS A 188 12.74 10.96 0.66
N ARG A 189 13.11 9.75 0.27
CA ARG A 189 13.53 9.41 -1.11
C ARG A 189 12.86 8.16 -1.63
N ASN A 190 12.07 7.48 -0.82
CA ASN A 190 11.39 6.22 -1.17
C ASN A 190 9.93 6.29 -0.73
N ILE A 191 9.01 6.34 -1.69
CA ILE A 191 7.57 6.31 -1.50
C ILE A 191 7.01 5.03 -2.12
N GLN A 192 6.04 4.41 -1.46
CA GLN A 192 5.21 3.36 -2.01
C GLN A 192 3.76 3.83 -2.03
N LEU A 193 3.16 3.85 -3.22
CA LEU A 193 1.75 4.12 -3.45
C LEU A 193 0.99 2.79 -3.38
N ASP A 194 0.10 2.64 -2.41
CA ASP A 194 -0.71 1.44 -2.26
C ASP A 194 -2.03 1.60 -3.01
N ASP A 195 -2.36 0.67 -3.91
CA ASP A 195 -3.45 0.78 -4.87
C ASP A 195 -4.26 -0.53 -4.98
N CYS A 196 -5.47 -0.53 -4.45
CA CYS A 196 -6.41 -1.64 -4.58
C CYS A 196 -7.27 -1.54 -5.86
N THR A 197 -7.25 -0.41 -6.57
CA THR A 197 -8.16 -0.18 -7.71
C THR A 197 -7.86 -1.13 -8.87
N TRP A 198 -6.60 -1.44 -9.12
CA TRP A 198 -6.18 -2.39 -10.14
C TRP A 198 -6.67 -3.81 -9.85
N GLY A 199 -6.70 -4.22 -8.58
CA GLY A 199 -7.30 -5.49 -8.16
C GLY A 199 -8.80 -5.54 -8.47
N MET A 200 -9.51 -4.44 -8.22
CA MET A 200 -10.93 -4.32 -8.55
C MET A 200 -11.19 -4.33 -10.07
N PHE A 201 -10.34 -3.68 -10.88
CA PHE A 201 -10.46 -3.74 -12.35
C PHE A 201 -10.18 -5.14 -12.91
N ALA A 202 -9.30 -5.91 -12.29
CA ALA A 202 -9.01 -7.28 -12.69
C ALA A 202 -10.14 -8.26 -12.34
N ASP A 203 -10.96 -7.92 -11.34
CA ASP A 203 -12.06 -8.76 -10.87
C ASP A 203 -13.17 -8.90 -11.90
N LYS A 204 -13.80 -10.11 -11.93
CA LYS A 204 -14.89 -10.42 -12.87
C LYS A 204 -16.11 -9.52 -12.70
N ILE A 205 -16.37 -9.07 -11.47
CA ILE A 205 -17.50 -8.19 -11.13
C ILE A 205 -17.08 -6.73 -10.92
N GLY A 206 -15.80 -6.39 -11.13
CA GLY A 206 -15.28 -5.04 -10.89
C GLY A 206 -16.05 -3.95 -11.63
N HIS A 207 -16.54 -4.25 -12.83
CA HIS A 207 -17.37 -3.32 -13.60
C HIS A 207 -18.66 -2.89 -12.86
N THR A 208 -19.23 -3.77 -12.03
CA THR A 208 -20.43 -3.43 -11.24
C THR A 208 -20.12 -2.45 -10.11
N LEU A 209 -18.93 -2.56 -9.51
CA LEU A 209 -18.47 -1.63 -8.46
C LEU A 209 -18.32 -0.20 -8.98
N TYR A 210 -17.92 -0.06 -10.25
CA TYR A 210 -17.79 1.22 -10.94
C TYR A 210 -19.05 1.65 -11.70
N GLY A 211 -20.14 0.88 -11.62
CA GLY A 211 -21.40 1.19 -12.29
C GLY A 211 -21.30 1.24 -13.83
N THR A 212 -20.42 0.44 -14.43
CA THR A 212 -20.11 0.43 -15.85
C THR A 212 -20.19 -0.97 -16.47
N THR A 213 -19.82 -1.09 -17.75
CA THR A 213 -19.62 -2.37 -18.44
C THR A 213 -18.16 -2.81 -18.34
N ARG A 214 -17.88 -4.07 -18.71
CA ARG A 214 -16.51 -4.58 -18.77
C ARG A 214 -15.63 -3.79 -19.75
N GLU A 215 -16.18 -3.42 -20.88
CA GLU A 215 -15.51 -2.57 -21.90
C GLU A 215 -15.30 -1.15 -21.37
N GLY A 216 -16.25 -0.63 -20.58
CA GLY A 216 -16.16 0.70 -19.96
C GLY A 216 -15.09 0.82 -18.88
N LEU A 217 -14.63 -0.31 -18.27
CA LEU A 217 -13.56 -0.28 -17.28
C LEU A 217 -12.25 0.31 -17.81
N ILE A 218 -12.00 0.21 -19.12
CA ILE A 218 -10.75 0.74 -19.70
C ILE A 218 -10.61 2.26 -19.53
N GLU A 219 -11.71 2.99 -19.54
CA GLU A 219 -11.67 4.44 -19.33
C GLU A 219 -11.36 4.77 -17.86
N PHE A 220 -11.88 3.99 -16.90
CA PHE A 220 -11.50 4.11 -15.48
C PHE A 220 -10.02 3.74 -15.26
N GLN A 221 -9.52 2.66 -15.87
CA GLN A 221 -8.10 2.30 -15.82
C GLN A 221 -7.21 3.45 -16.31
N LYS A 222 -7.57 4.07 -17.45
CA LYS A 222 -6.82 5.22 -18.00
C LYS A 222 -6.87 6.41 -17.04
N ALA A 223 -8.04 6.77 -16.51
CA ALA A 223 -8.19 7.89 -15.59
C ALA A 223 -7.35 7.67 -14.30
N HIS A 224 -7.37 6.45 -13.74
CA HIS A 224 -6.58 6.09 -12.57
C HIS A 224 -5.08 6.16 -12.84
N LYS A 225 -4.62 5.60 -13.97
CA LYS A 225 -3.22 5.71 -14.40
C LYS A 225 -2.83 7.19 -14.63
N ASP A 226 -3.71 7.98 -15.23
CA ASP A 226 -3.41 9.39 -15.55
C ASP A 226 -3.25 10.23 -14.28
N ILE A 227 -4.10 10.07 -13.25
CA ILE A 227 -3.95 10.79 -11.99
C ILE A 227 -2.68 10.35 -11.25
N ASN A 228 -2.36 9.06 -11.20
CA ASN A 228 -1.12 8.55 -10.62
C ASN A 228 0.10 9.16 -11.34
N ASN A 229 0.12 9.13 -12.67
CA ASN A 229 1.20 9.68 -13.47
C ASN A 229 1.36 11.20 -13.31
N ARG A 230 0.25 11.94 -13.16
CA ARG A 230 0.30 13.39 -12.88
C ARG A 230 1.00 13.69 -11.57
N VAL A 231 0.74 12.91 -10.54
CA VAL A 231 1.43 13.06 -9.24
C VAL A 231 2.89 12.66 -9.35
N ILE A 232 3.21 11.53 -9.98
CA ILE A 232 4.59 11.05 -10.17
C ILE A 232 5.42 12.07 -10.98
N ALA A 233 4.84 12.65 -12.02
CA ALA A 233 5.53 13.64 -12.86
C ALA A 233 5.87 14.95 -12.11
N ASN A 234 5.15 15.26 -11.04
CA ASN A 234 5.39 16.43 -10.19
C ASN A 234 6.37 16.16 -9.04
N ALA A 235 6.76 14.90 -8.82
CA ALA A 235 7.69 14.54 -7.76
C ALA A 235 9.14 14.94 -8.10
N PRO A 236 10.02 15.16 -7.10
CA PRO A 236 11.45 15.36 -7.31
C PRO A 236 12.07 14.18 -8.08
N LYS A 237 13.01 14.48 -9.00
CA LYS A 237 13.57 13.49 -9.94
C LYS A 237 14.33 12.33 -9.28
N ASP A 238 14.88 12.56 -8.09
CA ASP A 238 15.59 11.55 -7.31
C ASP A 238 14.71 10.83 -6.29
N MET A 239 13.39 11.08 -6.33
CA MET A 239 12.39 10.33 -5.57
C MET A 239 12.13 8.98 -6.26
N ILE A 240 12.26 7.91 -5.53
CA ILE A 240 11.82 6.57 -5.95
C ILE A 240 10.35 6.44 -5.56
N ILE A 241 9.50 6.18 -6.54
CA ILE A 241 8.06 5.94 -6.33
C ILE A 241 7.73 4.56 -6.88
N ASN A 242 7.40 3.65 -5.96
CA ASN A 242 6.91 2.32 -6.27
C ASN A 242 5.40 2.26 -6.07
N THR A 243 4.73 1.25 -6.61
CA THR A 243 3.32 0.97 -6.30
C THR A 243 3.14 -0.45 -5.80
N HIS A 244 2.22 -0.64 -4.86
CA HIS A 244 1.74 -1.96 -4.45
C HIS A 244 0.32 -2.16 -4.97
N VAL A 245 0.13 -3.19 -5.78
CA VAL A 245 -1.19 -3.56 -6.31
C VAL A 245 -1.81 -4.61 -5.41
N CYS A 246 -2.75 -4.17 -4.58
CA CYS A 246 -3.44 -5.00 -3.61
C CYS A 246 -4.76 -5.55 -4.16
N ARG A 247 -5.20 -6.70 -3.62
CA ARG A 247 -6.52 -7.29 -3.86
C ARG A 247 -7.42 -7.25 -2.63
N GLY A 248 -7.08 -6.39 -1.69
CA GLY A 248 -7.69 -6.36 -0.36
C GLY A 248 -7.00 -7.33 0.60
N ASN A 249 -6.74 -6.87 1.80
CA ASN A 249 -6.11 -7.64 2.86
C ASN A 249 -6.71 -7.22 4.21
N PHE A 250 -7.66 -7.99 4.68
CA PHE A 250 -8.37 -7.74 5.93
C PHE A 250 -8.59 -9.05 6.67
N HIS A 251 -8.09 -9.15 7.91
CA HIS A 251 -8.31 -10.28 8.81
C HIS A 251 -8.13 -11.65 8.13
N SER A 252 -7.05 -11.78 7.32
CA SER A 252 -6.71 -12.97 6.51
C SER A 252 -7.64 -13.28 5.34
N THR A 253 -8.49 -12.34 4.91
CA THR A 253 -9.32 -12.48 3.71
C THR A 253 -8.96 -11.42 2.65
N TYR A 254 -9.67 -11.41 1.53
CA TYR A 254 -9.44 -10.54 0.38
C TYR A 254 -10.77 -9.95 -0.14
N ALA A 255 -10.68 -8.89 -0.94
CA ALA A 255 -11.85 -8.21 -1.51
C ALA A 255 -12.07 -8.56 -2.99
N SER A 256 -11.00 -8.78 -3.77
CA SER A 256 -11.08 -9.01 -5.22
C SER A 256 -10.18 -10.16 -5.67
N GLU A 257 -10.53 -10.77 -6.81
CA GLU A 257 -9.76 -11.82 -7.46
C GLU A 257 -9.69 -11.59 -8.98
N GLY A 258 -8.65 -12.03 -9.64
CA GLY A 258 -8.49 -11.94 -11.09
C GLY A 258 -7.03 -11.84 -11.51
N ALA A 259 -6.73 -12.38 -12.69
CA ALA A 259 -5.40 -12.28 -13.28
C ALA A 259 -5.13 -10.85 -13.77
N TYR A 260 -3.86 -10.48 -13.86
CA TYR A 260 -3.44 -9.15 -14.32
C TYR A 260 -3.66 -8.91 -15.82
N ASP A 261 -4.07 -9.93 -16.60
CA ASP A 261 -4.22 -9.85 -18.06
C ASP A 261 -5.09 -8.68 -18.52
N SER A 262 -6.20 -8.41 -17.82
CA SER A 262 -7.16 -7.36 -18.17
C SER A 262 -6.69 -5.93 -17.88
N VAL A 263 -5.64 -5.76 -17.08
CA VAL A 263 -5.10 -4.46 -16.67
C VAL A 263 -3.66 -4.23 -17.13
N ALA A 264 -3.01 -5.27 -17.63
CA ALA A 264 -1.57 -5.27 -17.91
C ALA A 264 -1.12 -4.19 -18.90
N ASP A 265 -1.90 -3.94 -19.95
CA ASP A 265 -1.52 -2.97 -20.98
C ASP A 265 -1.45 -1.55 -20.41
N VAL A 266 -2.40 -1.16 -19.57
CA VAL A 266 -2.43 0.17 -18.95
C VAL A 266 -1.50 0.22 -17.74
N LEU A 267 -1.65 -0.71 -16.77
CA LEU A 267 -0.86 -0.73 -15.55
C LEU A 267 0.64 -0.87 -15.83
N PHE A 268 1.04 -1.96 -16.48
CA PHE A 268 2.47 -2.26 -16.68
C PHE A 268 3.08 -1.49 -17.84
N GLY A 269 2.27 -1.19 -18.87
CA GLY A 269 2.73 -0.47 -20.05
C GLY A 269 2.89 1.03 -19.82
N GLU A 270 1.99 1.67 -19.07
CA GLU A 270 1.84 3.11 -19.08
C GLU A 270 2.02 3.82 -17.71
N GLU A 271 1.92 3.13 -16.57
CA GLU A 271 2.14 3.78 -15.27
C GLU A 271 3.63 4.03 -15.02
N ASN A 272 3.99 5.23 -14.56
CA ASN A 272 5.39 5.72 -14.50
C ASN A 272 6.09 5.45 -13.16
N VAL A 273 5.79 4.35 -12.49
CA VAL A 273 6.46 3.94 -11.26
C VAL A 273 7.83 3.31 -11.51
N ASN A 274 8.67 3.25 -10.48
CA ASN A 274 9.97 2.59 -10.54
C ASN A 274 9.86 1.06 -10.36
N ALA A 275 8.91 0.61 -9.54
CA ALA A 275 8.67 -0.81 -9.31
C ALA A 275 7.20 -1.10 -8.94
N TYR A 276 6.80 -2.32 -9.22
CA TYR A 276 5.50 -2.89 -8.82
C TYR A 276 5.70 -3.94 -7.75
N PHE A 277 4.97 -3.85 -6.62
CA PHE A 277 4.80 -4.92 -5.64
C PHE A 277 3.47 -5.63 -5.96
N LEU A 278 3.53 -6.87 -6.42
CA LEU A 278 2.38 -7.57 -6.98
C LEU A 278 2.04 -8.82 -6.18
N GLU A 279 0.75 -9.03 -5.90
CA GLU A 279 0.26 -10.27 -5.29
C GLU A 279 0.30 -11.43 -6.28
N PHE A 280 1.03 -12.48 -5.91
CA PHE A 280 1.10 -13.76 -6.63
C PHE A 280 1.18 -14.95 -5.67
N ASP A 281 0.62 -14.83 -4.46
CA ASP A 281 0.70 -15.86 -3.41
C ASP A 281 -0.14 -17.10 -3.71
N ASP A 282 -1.22 -16.96 -4.49
CA ASP A 282 -2.11 -18.06 -4.83
C ASP A 282 -2.69 -17.95 -6.27
N GLU A 283 -3.62 -18.85 -6.62
CA GLU A 283 -4.23 -18.94 -7.95
C GLU A 283 -5.10 -17.74 -8.32
N ARG A 284 -5.58 -16.95 -7.35
CA ARG A 284 -6.42 -15.76 -7.59
C ARG A 284 -5.73 -14.73 -8.51
N SER A 285 -4.42 -14.67 -8.45
CA SER A 285 -3.62 -13.71 -9.21
C SER A 285 -3.31 -14.13 -10.65
N GLY A 286 -3.65 -15.37 -11.04
CA GLY A 286 -3.32 -15.92 -12.35
C GLY A 286 -1.83 -16.21 -12.52
N GLY A 287 -1.38 -16.28 -13.77
CA GLY A 287 0.00 -16.57 -14.13
C GLY A 287 0.86 -15.33 -14.35
N PHE A 288 2.14 -15.55 -14.70
CA PHE A 288 3.14 -14.49 -14.88
C PHE A 288 3.19 -13.87 -16.28
N ALA A 289 2.44 -14.40 -17.26
CA ALA A 289 2.46 -13.90 -18.63
C ALA A 289 2.24 -12.37 -18.77
N PRO A 290 1.36 -11.73 -17.97
CA PRO A 290 1.18 -10.28 -17.99
C PRO A 290 2.46 -9.47 -17.72
N LEU A 291 3.45 -10.03 -17.00
CA LEU A 291 4.72 -9.36 -16.72
C LEU A 291 5.54 -9.01 -17.97
N ALA A 292 5.27 -9.67 -19.11
CA ALA A 292 5.87 -9.31 -20.39
C ALA A 292 5.49 -7.90 -20.87
N LYS A 293 4.44 -7.28 -20.29
CA LYS A 293 4.01 -5.91 -20.57
C LYS A 293 4.73 -4.85 -19.72
N VAL A 294 5.53 -5.24 -18.73
CA VAL A 294 6.26 -4.30 -17.87
C VAL A 294 7.30 -3.53 -18.68
N SER A 295 6.96 -2.27 -18.99
CA SER A 295 7.74 -1.41 -19.89
C SER A 295 9.02 -0.86 -19.23
N GLY A 296 10.00 -0.51 -20.09
CA GLY A 296 11.25 0.11 -19.64
C GLY A 296 12.09 -0.79 -18.76
N ASP A 297 12.72 -0.20 -17.75
CA ASP A 297 13.59 -0.84 -16.76
C ASP A 297 12.89 -1.05 -15.40
N LYS A 298 11.57 -0.89 -15.34
CA LYS A 298 10.77 -1.05 -14.13
C LYS A 298 10.97 -2.43 -13.50
N LYS A 299 11.04 -2.46 -12.18
CA LYS A 299 11.25 -3.66 -11.38
C LYS A 299 9.92 -4.28 -10.97
N VAL A 300 9.94 -5.58 -10.69
CA VAL A 300 8.77 -6.31 -10.16
C VAL A 300 9.16 -7.04 -8.90
N VAL A 301 8.47 -6.74 -7.81
CA VAL A 301 8.57 -7.43 -6.53
C VAL A 301 7.45 -8.46 -6.49
N LEU A 302 7.83 -9.73 -6.58
CA LEU A 302 6.90 -10.86 -6.57
C LEU A 302 6.43 -11.14 -5.13
N GLY A 303 5.18 -10.88 -4.85
CA GLY A 303 4.54 -11.21 -3.59
C GLY A 303 4.12 -12.68 -3.55
N LEU A 304 5.07 -13.58 -3.33
CA LEU A 304 4.87 -15.03 -3.38
C LEU A 304 4.60 -15.67 -2.02
N ILE A 305 4.82 -14.93 -0.93
CA ILE A 305 4.63 -15.40 0.44
C ILE A 305 3.34 -14.80 0.99
N THR A 306 2.36 -15.65 1.34
CA THR A 306 1.08 -15.16 1.86
C THR A 306 1.19 -14.60 3.28
N THR A 307 0.52 -13.47 3.53
CA THR A 307 0.32 -12.93 4.89
C THR A 307 -1.04 -13.32 5.48
N LYS A 308 -1.81 -14.15 4.77
CA LYS A 308 -3.17 -14.57 5.15
C LYS A 308 -3.21 -15.91 5.89
N SER A 309 -2.09 -16.65 5.94
CA SER A 309 -1.99 -17.96 6.58
C SER A 309 -0.65 -18.08 7.32
N PRO A 310 -0.64 -18.70 8.52
CA PRO A 310 0.61 -18.94 9.26
C PRO A 310 1.52 -19.98 8.63
N LYS A 311 0.99 -20.84 7.75
CA LYS A 311 1.77 -21.89 7.10
C LYS A 311 2.88 -21.28 6.26
N LEU A 312 4.14 -21.74 6.51
CA LEU A 312 5.27 -21.38 5.64
C LEU A 312 5.14 -22.07 4.29
N GLU A 313 5.48 -21.34 3.25
CA GLU A 313 5.59 -21.84 1.89
C GLU A 313 6.75 -22.82 1.74
N ASP A 314 6.63 -23.74 0.78
CA ASP A 314 7.76 -24.58 0.36
C ASP A 314 8.79 -23.70 -0.38
N LYS A 315 10.01 -23.68 0.14
CA LYS A 315 11.09 -22.83 -0.37
C LYS A 315 11.39 -23.12 -1.84
N GLN A 316 11.51 -24.41 -2.22
CA GLN A 316 11.83 -24.79 -3.60
C GLN A 316 10.71 -24.39 -4.55
N LEU A 317 9.45 -24.57 -4.15
CA LEU A 317 8.30 -24.17 -4.95
C LEU A 317 8.31 -22.65 -5.22
N VAL A 318 8.68 -21.83 -4.23
CA VAL A 318 8.78 -20.38 -4.43
C VAL A 318 9.92 -20.03 -5.37
N ILE A 319 11.08 -20.68 -5.24
CA ILE A 319 12.21 -20.52 -6.17
C ILE A 319 11.81 -20.89 -7.60
N ASP A 320 11.12 -22.00 -7.79
CA ASP A 320 10.64 -22.44 -9.11
C ASP A 320 9.68 -21.41 -9.72
N ARG A 321 8.80 -20.82 -8.91
CA ARG A 321 7.90 -19.75 -9.35
C ARG A 321 8.63 -18.45 -9.73
N ILE A 322 9.72 -18.09 -9.06
CA ILE A 322 10.58 -16.96 -9.46
C ILE A 322 11.20 -17.25 -10.84
N HIS A 323 11.68 -18.46 -11.07
CA HIS A 323 12.21 -18.86 -12.37
C HIS A 323 11.13 -18.93 -13.46
N ASP A 324 9.88 -19.28 -13.12
CA ASP A 324 8.76 -19.21 -14.04
C ASP A 324 8.45 -17.77 -14.43
N ALA A 325 8.46 -16.83 -13.48
CA ALA A 325 8.29 -15.41 -13.76
C ALA A 325 9.42 -14.87 -14.65
N SER A 326 10.64 -15.36 -14.48
CA SER A 326 11.82 -14.94 -15.26
C SER A 326 11.75 -15.28 -16.75
N LYS A 327 10.79 -16.11 -17.18
CA LYS A 327 10.50 -16.37 -18.59
C LYS A 327 9.83 -15.17 -19.31
N TYR A 328 9.26 -14.22 -18.55
CA TYR A 328 8.52 -13.07 -19.05
C TYR A 328 9.21 -11.74 -18.80
N ILE A 329 10.05 -11.65 -17.78
CA ILE A 329 10.80 -10.46 -17.41
C ILE A 329 12.19 -10.89 -16.88
N PRO A 330 13.30 -10.22 -17.22
CA PRO A 330 14.63 -10.59 -16.79
C PRO A 330 14.76 -10.77 -15.27
N LEU A 331 15.49 -11.81 -14.83
CA LEU A 331 15.64 -12.16 -13.41
C LEU A 331 16.26 -11.02 -12.58
N ASP A 332 17.12 -10.20 -13.17
CA ASP A 332 17.73 -9.03 -12.53
C ASP A 332 16.74 -7.89 -12.23
N ARG A 333 15.56 -7.91 -12.86
CA ARG A 333 14.43 -7.01 -12.60
C ARG A 333 13.41 -7.61 -11.61
N LEU A 334 13.61 -8.85 -11.15
CA LEU A 334 12.73 -9.53 -10.19
C LEU A 334 13.25 -9.42 -8.75
N TYR A 335 12.34 -9.31 -7.82
CA TYR A 335 12.54 -9.15 -6.39
C TYR A 335 11.50 -9.99 -5.65
N LEU A 336 11.63 -10.18 -4.35
CA LEU A 336 10.71 -11.01 -3.55
C LEU A 336 10.18 -10.24 -2.33
N SER A 337 8.90 -10.42 -2.04
CA SER A 337 8.25 -9.93 -0.82
C SER A 337 7.09 -10.83 -0.40
N PRO A 338 6.51 -10.63 0.80
CA PRO A 338 5.15 -11.05 1.07
C PRO A 338 4.17 -10.40 0.08
N GLN A 339 3.00 -11.05 -0.15
CA GLN A 339 2.04 -10.57 -1.14
C GLN A 339 1.40 -9.22 -0.77
N CYS A 340 1.28 -8.92 0.53
CA CYS A 340 0.76 -7.67 1.08
C CYS A 340 1.43 -7.41 2.44
N GLY A 341 0.99 -6.37 3.18
CA GLY A 341 1.32 -6.20 4.58
C GLY A 341 0.65 -7.26 5.47
N PHE A 342 1.05 -7.32 6.74
CA PHE A 342 0.48 -8.24 7.72
C PHE A 342 -0.77 -7.66 8.44
N ALA A 343 -0.96 -6.34 8.38
CA ALA A 343 -2.06 -5.66 9.04
C ALA A 343 -2.42 -4.35 8.34
N SER A 344 -3.18 -4.42 7.26
CA SER A 344 -3.67 -3.25 6.52
C SER A 344 -4.71 -2.43 7.31
N CYS A 345 -5.37 -3.06 8.29
CA CYS A 345 -6.14 -2.41 9.35
C CYS A 345 -5.56 -2.86 10.70
N GLU A 346 -5.83 -2.14 11.76
CA GLU A 346 -5.27 -2.41 13.09
C GLU A 346 -5.61 -3.79 13.66
N ILE A 347 -6.73 -4.38 13.25
CA ILE A 347 -7.11 -5.75 13.63
C ILE A 347 -6.05 -6.78 13.20
N GLY A 348 -5.38 -6.54 12.05
CA GLY A 348 -4.36 -7.42 11.51
C GLY A 348 -4.89 -8.75 10.95
N ASN A 349 -4.00 -9.52 10.33
CA ASN A 349 -4.27 -10.87 9.86
C ASN A 349 -4.17 -11.88 11.01
N LYS A 350 -4.74 -13.08 10.79
CA LYS A 350 -4.84 -14.18 11.79
C LYS A 350 -3.50 -14.95 11.88
N LEU A 351 -2.42 -14.22 12.18
CA LEU A 351 -1.08 -14.72 12.43
C LEU A 351 -0.56 -14.19 13.77
N THR A 352 0.40 -14.89 14.36
CA THR A 352 1.18 -14.36 15.48
C THR A 352 2.36 -13.52 14.97
N GLU A 353 2.98 -12.75 15.86
CA GLU A 353 4.19 -12.01 15.51
C GLU A 353 5.33 -12.95 15.12
N GLU A 354 5.48 -14.11 15.80
CA GLU A 354 6.51 -15.11 15.47
C GLU A 354 6.32 -15.67 14.06
N GLU A 355 5.09 -15.95 13.67
CA GLU A 355 4.75 -16.42 12.31
C GLU A 355 5.02 -15.35 11.26
N GLN A 356 4.72 -14.07 11.55
CA GLN A 356 5.09 -12.94 10.72
C GLN A 356 6.61 -12.89 10.48
N TRP A 357 7.40 -12.99 11.56
CA TRP A 357 8.86 -12.95 11.45
C TRP A 357 9.44 -14.17 10.76
N ALA A 358 8.85 -15.35 10.94
CA ALA A 358 9.25 -16.57 10.23
C ALA A 358 9.06 -16.43 8.72
N LYS A 359 7.95 -15.80 8.27
CA LYS A 359 7.72 -15.52 6.83
C LYS A 359 8.75 -14.56 6.27
N LEU A 360 9.07 -13.47 6.96
CA LEU A 360 10.10 -12.53 6.51
C LEU A 360 11.49 -13.18 6.46
N LYS A 361 11.81 -14.05 7.40
CA LYS A 361 13.03 -14.84 7.35
C LYS A 361 13.08 -15.74 6.12
N LEU A 362 11.97 -16.42 5.81
CA LEU A 362 11.85 -17.25 4.60
C LEU A 362 12.04 -16.43 3.31
N VAL A 363 11.44 -15.22 3.22
CA VAL A 363 11.65 -14.31 2.09
C VAL A 363 13.12 -14.02 1.88
N LYS A 364 13.85 -13.66 2.96
CA LYS A 364 15.29 -13.39 2.89
C LYS A 364 16.09 -14.61 2.48
N GLU A 365 15.82 -15.79 3.06
CA GLU A 365 16.50 -17.04 2.73
C GLU A 365 16.36 -17.40 1.25
N ILE A 366 15.14 -17.30 0.71
CA ILE A 366 14.87 -17.55 -0.72
C ILE A 366 15.61 -16.53 -1.60
N ALA A 367 15.48 -15.23 -1.28
CA ALA A 367 16.10 -14.19 -2.08
C ALA A 367 17.64 -14.33 -2.09
N THR A 368 18.25 -14.67 -0.95
CA THR A 368 19.69 -14.93 -0.86
C THR A 368 20.12 -16.11 -1.74
N GLU A 369 19.29 -17.16 -1.84
CA GLU A 369 19.61 -18.32 -2.67
C GLU A 369 19.48 -18.01 -4.17
N VAL A 370 18.48 -17.21 -4.56
CA VAL A 370 18.21 -16.90 -5.98
C VAL A 370 19.17 -15.86 -6.54
N TRP A 371 19.51 -14.83 -5.75
CA TRP A 371 20.29 -13.68 -6.25
C TRP A 371 21.67 -13.51 -5.61
N GLY A 372 22.04 -14.34 -4.62
CA GLY A 372 23.36 -14.34 -3.98
C GLY A 372 23.53 -13.30 -2.91
#